data_0192e8fd9e12782cbbea5012eb35539f
#
_entry.id   0192e8fd9e12782cbbea5012eb35539f
#
_cell.length_a   1.000
_cell.length_b   1.000
_cell.length_c   1.000
_cell.angle_alpha   90.00
_cell.angle_beta   90.00
_cell.angle_gamma   90.00
#
_symmetry.space_group_name_H-M   'P 1'
#
loop_
_entity.id
_entity.type
_entity.pdbx_description
1 polymer ?
#
loop_
_entity_poly.entity_id
_entity_poly.type
_entity_poly.pdbx_seq_one_letter_code
_entity_poly.pdbx_strand_id
1 'polypeptide(L)'
;MSFETILIETRERVGLITLNRPQALNALNTQVLDELNQALDQFENDPNIGCVVLTGSSKAFAAGADIKQMVDLQYPQVFMDDFFSPADRIANRRKPLIAAVAGYALGGGCELAMICDFIYAADNARFGQPEINLGVLPGIGGTQRLTRAIGKAKAMEMCLTGRQMDAREAEQAGLIARIIPVDQLQIGRAHV
;
A
#
# COMPACT_ATOMS: atom_id res chain seq x y z
N MET A 1 11.98 10.02 17.13
CA MET A 1 12.69 9.82 15.85
C MET A 1 11.99 10.65 14.78
N SER A 2 12.70 11.29 13.88
CA SER A 2 12.10 11.97 12.74
C SER A 2 12.21 11.06 11.53
N PHE A 3 11.10 10.82 10.84
CA PHE A 3 11.06 10.11 9.58
C PHE A 3 11.17 11.12 8.41
N GLU A 4 11.72 10.70 7.28
CA GLU A 4 11.90 11.54 6.11
C GLU A 4 10.83 11.25 5.03
N THR A 5 10.41 9.99 4.93
CA THR A 5 9.53 9.51 3.86
C THR A 5 8.10 9.26 4.30
N ILE A 6 7.86 9.28 5.59
CA ILE A 6 6.52 9.14 6.18
C ILE A 6 6.29 10.19 7.27
N LEU A 7 5.03 10.46 7.56
CA LEU A 7 4.59 11.22 8.73
C LEU A 7 3.82 10.28 9.65
N ILE A 8 4.00 10.42 10.97
CA ILE A 8 3.24 9.68 11.97
C ILE A 8 2.47 10.62 12.89
N GLU A 9 1.28 10.23 13.24
CA GLU A 9 0.39 10.94 14.15
C GLU A 9 -0.38 9.94 15.00
N THR A 10 -0.72 10.30 16.23
CA THR A 10 -1.64 9.54 17.07
C THR A 10 -2.92 10.33 17.23
N ARG A 11 -4.06 9.71 16.96
CA ARG A 11 -5.40 10.25 17.18
C ARG A 11 -6.16 9.30 18.08
N GLU A 12 -6.34 9.70 19.34
CA GLU A 12 -6.93 8.84 20.37
C GLU A 12 -6.21 7.47 20.43
N ARG A 13 -6.84 6.42 19.99
CA ARG A 13 -6.28 5.05 19.96
C ARG A 13 -5.84 4.58 18.58
N VAL A 14 -5.76 5.49 17.61
CA VAL A 14 -5.37 5.19 16.23
C VAL A 14 -3.99 5.75 15.94
N GLY A 15 -3.07 4.89 15.52
CA GLY A 15 -1.82 5.28 14.90
C GLY A 15 -2.05 5.62 13.43
N LEU A 16 -1.72 6.82 12.99
CA LEU A 16 -1.84 7.23 11.60
C LEU A 16 -0.44 7.34 10.97
N ILE A 17 -0.22 6.64 9.87
CA ILE A 17 0.99 6.73 9.04
C ILE A 17 0.60 7.31 7.69
N THR A 18 1.24 8.40 7.29
CA THR A 18 1.03 9.02 5.98
C THR A 18 2.32 8.92 5.16
N LEU A 19 2.26 8.27 4.01
CA LEU A 19 3.36 8.26 3.04
C LEU A 19 3.60 9.70 2.54
N ASN A 20 4.85 10.16 2.58
CA ASN A 20 5.20 11.55 2.35
C ASN A 20 6.40 11.72 1.39
N ARG A 21 6.26 11.15 0.19
CA ARG A 21 7.16 11.39 -0.95
C ARG A 21 6.37 11.95 -2.14
N PRO A 22 5.74 13.13 -2.02
CA PRO A 22 4.81 13.65 -3.03
C PRO A 22 5.47 13.86 -4.40
N GLN A 23 6.76 14.20 -4.44
CA GLN A 23 7.56 14.37 -5.67
C GLN A 23 7.73 13.06 -6.46
N ALA A 24 7.59 11.91 -5.81
CA ALA A 24 7.67 10.58 -6.42
C ALA A 24 6.32 9.84 -6.38
N LEU A 25 5.20 10.55 -6.17
CA LEU A 25 3.87 9.93 -6.00
C LEU A 25 3.87 8.80 -4.97
N ASN A 26 4.63 8.97 -3.88
CA ASN A 26 4.82 8.00 -2.81
C ASN A 26 5.38 6.64 -3.27
N ALA A 27 6.18 6.60 -4.35
CA ALA A 27 6.85 5.37 -4.79
C ALA A 27 7.65 4.75 -3.66
N LEU A 28 7.55 3.42 -3.54
CA LEU A 28 8.15 2.63 -2.48
C LEU A 28 9.62 2.36 -2.78
N ASN A 29 10.49 2.77 -1.87
CA ASN A 29 11.90 2.41 -1.85
C ASN A 29 12.24 1.75 -0.51
N THR A 30 13.47 1.29 -0.35
CA THR A 30 13.93 0.63 0.88
C THR A 30 13.70 1.51 2.11
N GLN A 31 14.02 2.82 2.02
CA GLN A 31 13.83 3.75 3.12
C GLN A 31 12.37 3.85 3.57
N VAL A 32 11.41 3.92 2.62
CA VAL A 32 9.97 3.92 2.94
C VAL A 32 9.59 2.66 3.71
N LEU A 33 10.02 1.49 3.24
CA LEU A 33 9.69 0.21 3.87
C LEU A 33 10.33 0.09 5.27
N ASP A 34 11.54 0.56 5.44
CA ASP A 34 12.23 0.57 6.73
C ASP A 34 11.55 1.53 7.71
N GLU A 35 11.23 2.75 7.29
CA GLU A 35 10.53 3.72 8.13
C GLU A 35 9.11 3.24 8.49
N LEU A 36 8.38 2.61 7.54
CA LEU A 36 7.09 1.98 7.82
C LEU A 36 7.22 0.90 8.90
N ASN A 37 8.20 0.01 8.79
CA ASN A 37 8.43 -1.02 9.80
C ASN A 37 8.74 -0.43 11.17
N GLN A 38 9.58 0.61 11.24
CA GLN A 38 9.90 1.29 12.49
C GLN A 38 8.68 1.96 13.13
N ALA A 39 7.87 2.65 12.32
CA ALA A 39 6.64 3.29 12.81
C ALA A 39 5.61 2.25 13.28
N LEU A 40 5.47 1.15 12.54
CA LEU A 40 4.60 0.05 12.93
C LEU A 40 5.07 -0.63 14.22
N ASP A 41 6.39 -0.82 14.40
CA ASP A 41 6.97 -1.34 15.66
C ASP A 41 6.65 -0.41 16.85
N GLN A 42 6.72 0.92 16.66
CA GLN A 42 6.35 1.88 17.71
C GLN A 42 4.86 1.72 18.09
N PHE A 43 3.95 1.70 17.11
CA PHE A 43 2.53 1.56 17.37
C PHE A 43 2.15 0.17 17.91
N GLU A 44 2.83 -0.88 17.46
CA GLU A 44 2.63 -2.25 17.95
C GLU A 44 2.93 -2.37 19.45
N ASN A 45 3.96 -1.67 19.92
CA ASN A 45 4.41 -1.71 21.30
C ASN A 45 3.70 -0.70 22.23
N ASP A 46 2.93 0.24 21.68
CA ASP A 46 2.15 1.21 22.49
C ASP A 46 0.79 0.62 22.90
N PRO A 47 0.54 0.36 24.20
CA PRO A 47 -0.72 -0.21 24.65
C PRO A 47 -1.94 0.71 24.44
N ASN A 48 -1.72 2.00 24.20
CA ASN A 48 -2.80 2.94 23.94
C ASN A 48 -3.28 2.90 22.50
N ILE A 49 -2.51 2.33 21.58
CA ILE A 49 -2.88 2.20 20.16
C ILE A 49 -3.64 0.87 19.95
N GLY A 50 -4.84 0.95 19.42
CA GLY A 50 -5.69 -0.21 19.10
C GLY A 50 -5.58 -0.68 17.63
N CYS A 51 -5.35 0.26 16.71
CA CYS A 51 -5.19 -0.04 15.28
C CYS A 51 -4.30 1.00 14.61
N VAL A 52 -3.86 0.70 13.37
CA VAL A 52 -3.06 1.62 12.57
C VAL A 52 -3.74 1.87 11.23
N VAL A 53 -3.73 3.11 10.78
CA VAL A 53 -4.19 3.51 9.46
C VAL A 53 -3.00 3.97 8.63
N LEU A 54 -2.84 3.38 7.46
CA LEU A 54 -1.84 3.75 6.46
C LEU A 54 -2.52 4.51 5.32
N THR A 55 -1.96 5.65 4.94
CA THR A 55 -2.51 6.49 3.88
C THR A 55 -1.41 7.20 3.09
N GLY A 56 -1.80 7.88 2.03
CA GLY A 56 -0.96 8.77 1.25
C GLY A 56 -1.61 10.14 1.05
N SER A 57 -1.38 10.74 -0.10
CA SER A 57 -2.02 11.99 -0.52
C SER A 57 -3.32 11.74 -1.28
N SER A 58 -4.13 12.78 -1.52
CA SER A 58 -5.32 12.70 -2.38
C SER A 58 -4.99 12.35 -3.84
N LYS A 59 -3.74 12.56 -4.28
CA LYS A 59 -3.27 12.25 -5.63
C LYS A 59 -2.75 10.83 -5.76
N ALA A 60 -2.08 10.32 -4.75
CA ALA A 60 -1.53 8.97 -4.75
C ALA A 60 -1.40 8.44 -3.31
N PHE A 61 -1.90 7.23 -3.10
CA PHE A 61 -1.51 6.40 -1.98
C PHE A 61 -0.03 6.01 -2.17
N ALA A 62 0.27 5.20 -3.20
CA ALA A 62 1.61 4.90 -3.66
C ALA A 62 1.56 4.42 -5.13
N ALA A 63 2.38 5.00 -6.00
CA ALA A 63 2.34 4.73 -7.44
C ALA A 63 3.25 3.60 -7.91
N GLY A 64 3.72 2.73 -7.00
CA GLY A 64 4.54 1.57 -7.31
C GLY A 64 5.89 1.56 -6.59
N ALA A 65 6.77 0.66 -7.02
CA ALA A 65 8.16 0.64 -6.56
C ALA A 65 8.95 1.80 -7.19
N ASP A 66 9.98 2.27 -6.49
CA ASP A 66 10.88 3.30 -7.01
C ASP A 66 11.83 2.68 -8.06
N ILE A 67 11.46 2.81 -9.32
CA ILE A 67 12.19 2.21 -10.46
C ILE A 67 13.65 2.68 -10.49
N LYS A 68 13.94 3.91 -10.04
CA LYS A 68 15.32 4.43 -10.01
C LYS A 68 16.21 3.63 -9.06
N GLN A 69 15.66 3.12 -7.97
CA GLN A 69 16.40 2.25 -7.05
C GLN A 69 16.59 0.84 -7.64
N MET A 70 15.69 0.41 -8.52
CA MET A 70 15.70 -0.95 -9.05
C MET A 70 16.56 -1.11 -10.31
N VAL A 71 16.88 -0.04 -11.04
CA VAL A 71 17.50 -0.10 -12.36
C VAL A 71 18.88 -0.77 -12.37
N ASP A 72 19.63 -0.62 -11.28
CA ASP A 72 20.99 -1.17 -11.14
C ASP A 72 21.02 -2.52 -10.40
N LEU A 73 19.87 -3.02 -9.96
CA LEU A 73 19.80 -4.29 -9.23
C LEU A 73 20.10 -5.47 -10.16
N GLN A 74 20.93 -6.39 -9.68
CA GLN A 74 21.35 -7.57 -10.41
C GLN A 74 20.97 -8.84 -9.65
N TYR A 75 20.58 -9.88 -10.37
CA TYR A 75 20.58 -11.23 -9.86
C TYR A 75 22.04 -11.74 -9.86
N PRO A 76 22.56 -12.42 -8.82
CA PRO A 76 21.84 -12.99 -7.67
C PRO A 76 21.69 -12.06 -6.45
N GLN A 77 22.15 -10.82 -6.51
CA GLN A 77 22.15 -9.91 -5.36
C GLN A 77 20.75 -9.70 -4.79
N VAL A 78 19.77 -9.39 -5.66
CA VAL A 78 18.36 -9.18 -5.26
C VAL A 78 17.79 -10.39 -4.52
N PHE A 79 18.18 -11.59 -4.96
CA PHE A 79 17.75 -12.84 -4.34
C PHE A 79 18.41 -13.06 -2.97
N MET A 80 19.73 -12.79 -2.87
CA MET A 80 20.47 -12.99 -1.63
C MET A 80 20.12 -11.98 -0.55
N ASP A 81 19.83 -10.73 -0.93
CA ASP A 81 19.47 -9.66 -0.02
C ASP A 81 17.98 -9.69 0.39
N ASP A 82 17.19 -10.59 -0.24
CA ASP A 82 15.74 -10.67 -0.02
C ASP A 82 15.06 -9.28 -0.07
N PHE A 83 15.27 -8.59 -1.19
CA PHE A 83 14.97 -7.17 -1.37
C PHE A 83 13.56 -6.75 -0.94
N PHE A 84 12.59 -7.66 -1.01
CA PHE A 84 11.20 -7.39 -0.64
C PHE A 84 10.81 -7.85 0.77
N SER A 85 11.72 -8.51 1.52
CA SER A 85 11.44 -9.00 2.87
C SER A 85 10.95 -7.93 3.87
N PRO A 86 11.32 -6.63 3.76
CA PRO A 86 10.71 -5.61 4.62
C PRO A 86 9.19 -5.50 4.49
N ALA A 87 8.64 -5.82 3.30
CA ALA A 87 7.19 -5.85 3.11
C ALA A 87 6.51 -7.02 3.82
N ASP A 88 7.17 -8.17 3.94
CA ASP A 88 6.65 -9.32 4.68
C ASP A 88 6.55 -9.04 6.18
N ARG A 89 7.43 -8.22 6.73
CA ARG A 89 7.33 -7.76 8.12
C ARG A 89 6.09 -6.91 8.34
N ILE A 90 5.67 -6.10 7.36
CA ILE A 90 4.44 -5.30 7.43
C ILE A 90 3.23 -6.25 7.50
N ALA A 91 3.24 -7.36 6.76
CA ALA A 91 2.15 -8.33 6.74
C ALA A 91 1.98 -9.14 8.05
N ASN A 92 3.01 -9.18 8.89
CA ASN A 92 3.04 -10.01 10.11
C ASN A 92 2.80 -9.17 11.38
N ARG A 93 1.83 -8.25 11.35
CA ARG A 93 1.45 -7.41 12.50
C ARG A 93 0.28 -8.01 13.28
N ARG A 94 0.20 -7.71 14.59
CA ARG A 94 -0.87 -8.18 15.47
C ARG A 94 -2.02 -7.18 15.58
N LYS A 95 -1.72 -5.88 15.50
CA LYS A 95 -2.75 -4.83 15.50
C LYS A 95 -3.34 -4.66 14.11
N PRO A 96 -4.64 -4.40 14.01
CA PRO A 96 -5.27 -4.13 12.72
C PRO A 96 -4.55 -3.00 11.97
N LEU A 97 -4.24 -3.24 10.70
CA LEU A 97 -3.65 -2.28 9.78
C LEU A 97 -4.64 -2.01 8.64
N ILE A 98 -5.07 -0.78 8.50
CA ILE A 98 -6.12 -0.38 7.55
C ILE A 98 -5.51 0.54 6.49
N ALA A 99 -5.73 0.24 5.21
CA ALA A 99 -5.36 1.16 4.14
C ALA A 99 -6.49 2.17 3.87
N ALA A 100 -6.15 3.47 3.88
CA ALA A 100 -7.03 4.55 3.42
C ALA A 100 -6.46 5.10 2.12
N VAL A 101 -7.01 4.64 0.99
CA VAL A 101 -6.46 4.84 -0.35
C VAL A 101 -7.19 5.97 -1.07
N ALA A 102 -6.47 7.01 -1.49
CA ALA A 102 -6.94 8.00 -2.44
C ALA A 102 -5.98 8.10 -3.62
N GLY A 103 -6.49 8.43 -4.81
CA GLY A 103 -5.70 8.51 -6.03
C GLY A 103 -5.07 7.17 -6.40
N TYR A 104 -3.82 7.19 -6.84
CA TYR A 104 -3.17 6.01 -7.39
C TYR A 104 -2.64 5.05 -6.31
N ALA A 105 -3.01 3.77 -6.41
CA ALA A 105 -2.41 2.62 -5.74
C ALA A 105 -2.02 1.61 -6.81
N LEU A 106 -0.79 1.68 -7.32
CA LEU A 106 -0.34 0.91 -8.48
C LEU A 106 0.85 0.04 -8.14
N GLY A 107 0.95 -1.14 -8.75
CA GLY A 107 2.04 -2.08 -8.53
C GLY A 107 2.30 -2.33 -7.05
N GLY A 108 3.54 -2.15 -6.61
CA GLY A 108 3.90 -2.25 -5.19
C GLY A 108 3.02 -1.42 -4.25
N GLY A 109 2.47 -0.28 -4.70
CA GLY A 109 1.51 0.51 -3.92
C GLY A 109 0.16 -0.17 -3.76
N CYS A 110 -0.34 -0.85 -4.79
CA CYS A 110 -1.53 -1.70 -4.71
C CYS A 110 -1.25 -2.92 -3.81
N GLU A 111 -0.06 -3.49 -3.92
CA GLU A 111 0.37 -4.62 -3.09
C GLU A 111 0.47 -4.23 -1.62
N LEU A 112 1.03 -3.04 -1.30
CA LEU A 112 1.07 -2.51 0.07
C LEU A 112 -0.33 -2.29 0.63
N ALA A 113 -1.27 -1.77 -0.17
CA ALA A 113 -2.66 -1.65 0.26
C ALA A 113 -3.30 -3.02 0.56
N MET A 114 -3.01 -4.04 -0.24
CA MET A 114 -3.49 -5.42 -0.04
C MET A 114 -2.80 -6.17 1.11
N ILE A 115 -1.66 -5.68 1.61
CA ILE A 115 -1.03 -6.20 2.84
C ILE A 115 -1.88 -5.82 4.06
N CYS A 116 -2.54 -4.67 4.02
CA CYS A 116 -3.44 -4.25 5.10
C CYS A 116 -4.63 -5.19 5.23
N ASP A 117 -5.24 -5.25 6.43
CA ASP A 117 -6.36 -6.15 6.72
C ASP A 117 -7.59 -5.86 5.86
N PHE A 118 -7.83 -4.58 5.58
CA PHE A 118 -8.82 -4.15 4.60
C PHE A 118 -8.50 -2.73 4.07
N ILE A 119 -9.18 -2.37 2.99
CA ILE A 119 -8.99 -1.11 2.29
C ILE A 119 -10.29 -0.30 2.32
N TYR A 120 -10.22 0.94 2.80
CA TYR A 120 -11.18 1.99 2.46
C TYR A 120 -10.61 2.83 1.32
N ALA A 121 -11.42 3.10 0.32
CA ALA A 121 -10.96 3.86 -0.85
C ALA A 121 -11.77 5.14 -1.04
N ALA A 122 -11.08 6.20 -1.43
CA ALA A 122 -11.76 7.38 -1.95
C ALA A 122 -12.41 7.07 -3.32
N ASP A 123 -13.43 7.82 -3.68
CA ASP A 123 -14.12 7.72 -4.96
C ASP A 123 -13.20 7.98 -6.17
N ASN A 124 -12.09 8.71 -5.97
CA ASN A 124 -11.06 8.96 -6.97
C ASN A 124 -9.95 7.88 -7.01
N ALA A 125 -10.03 6.83 -6.19
CA ALA A 125 -8.98 5.81 -6.13
C ALA A 125 -8.88 5.00 -7.43
N ARG A 126 -7.62 4.63 -7.77
CA ARG A 126 -7.28 3.79 -8.91
C ARG A 126 -6.32 2.70 -8.47
N PHE A 127 -6.67 1.45 -8.74
CA PHE A 127 -5.87 0.29 -8.40
C PHE A 127 -5.35 -0.40 -9.67
N GLY A 128 -4.14 -0.94 -9.64
CA GLY A 128 -3.60 -1.63 -10.80
C GLY A 128 -2.32 -2.39 -10.50
N GLN A 129 -2.00 -3.35 -11.39
CA GLN A 129 -0.74 -4.08 -11.40
C GLN A 129 -0.10 -3.92 -12.78
N PRO A 130 0.53 -2.74 -13.06
CA PRO A 130 1.05 -2.40 -14.37
C PRO A 130 2.46 -2.93 -14.64
N GLU A 131 2.95 -3.89 -13.86
CA GLU A 131 4.31 -4.45 -13.92
C GLU A 131 4.65 -5.01 -15.30
N ILE A 132 3.65 -5.48 -16.05
CA ILE A 132 3.83 -5.95 -17.45
C ILE A 132 4.46 -4.90 -18.34
N ASN A 133 4.21 -3.61 -18.10
CA ASN A 133 4.81 -2.51 -18.87
C ASN A 133 6.32 -2.37 -18.64
N LEU A 134 6.83 -2.99 -17.57
CA LEU A 134 8.25 -3.03 -17.21
C LEU A 134 8.87 -4.41 -17.49
N GLY A 135 8.07 -5.38 -17.96
CA GLY A 135 8.52 -6.75 -18.19
C GLY A 135 8.80 -7.55 -16.92
N VAL A 136 8.19 -7.16 -15.79
CA VAL A 136 8.34 -7.84 -14.50
C VAL A 136 7.00 -8.31 -13.97
N LEU A 137 7.01 -9.12 -12.91
CA LEU A 137 5.82 -9.59 -12.21
C LEU A 137 5.61 -8.77 -10.92
N PRO A 138 4.37 -8.73 -10.38
CA PRO A 138 4.13 -8.22 -9.03
C PRO A 138 5.02 -8.92 -8.00
N GLY A 139 5.81 -8.15 -7.22
CA GLY A 139 6.88 -8.66 -6.37
C GLY A 139 6.59 -8.69 -4.88
N ILE A 140 5.55 -7.95 -4.41
CA ILE A 140 5.23 -7.79 -2.98
C ILE A 140 3.95 -8.56 -2.62
N GLY A 141 3.72 -9.70 -3.27
CA GLY A 141 2.61 -10.62 -2.98
C GLY A 141 1.33 -10.37 -3.78
N GLY A 142 1.34 -9.46 -4.77
CA GLY A 142 0.19 -9.20 -5.64
C GLY A 142 -0.28 -10.42 -6.40
N THR A 143 0.64 -11.30 -6.84
CA THR A 143 0.31 -12.57 -7.49
C THR A 143 -0.59 -13.46 -6.62
N GLN A 144 -0.51 -13.31 -5.30
CA GLN A 144 -1.26 -14.11 -4.33
C GLN A 144 -2.50 -13.36 -3.81
N ARG A 145 -2.31 -12.12 -3.34
CA ARG A 145 -3.39 -11.36 -2.69
C ARG A 145 -4.45 -10.89 -3.67
N LEU A 146 -4.04 -10.37 -4.84
CA LEU A 146 -4.99 -9.89 -5.84
C LEU A 146 -5.91 -11.01 -6.33
N THR A 147 -5.33 -12.16 -6.70
CA THR A 147 -6.12 -13.31 -7.19
C THR A 147 -7.11 -13.83 -6.15
N ARG A 148 -6.74 -13.79 -4.86
CA ARG A 148 -7.64 -14.19 -3.78
C ARG A 148 -8.74 -13.16 -3.51
N ALA A 149 -8.43 -11.88 -3.66
CA ALA A 149 -9.40 -10.80 -3.42
C ALA A 149 -10.45 -10.70 -4.52
N ILE A 150 -10.03 -10.66 -5.80
CA ILE A 150 -10.92 -10.33 -6.92
C ILE A 150 -11.17 -11.49 -7.90
N GLY A 151 -10.62 -12.64 -7.60
CA GLY A 151 -10.72 -13.83 -8.45
C GLY A 151 -9.77 -13.80 -9.65
N LYS A 152 -9.51 -15.01 -10.19
CA LYS A 152 -8.52 -15.23 -11.25
C LYS A 152 -8.75 -14.38 -12.49
N ALA A 153 -10.00 -14.27 -12.95
CA ALA A 153 -10.31 -13.61 -14.23
C ALA A 153 -9.90 -12.13 -14.22
N LYS A 154 -10.32 -11.38 -13.20
CA LYS A 154 -9.99 -9.95 -13.06
C LYS A 154 -8.50 -9.73 -12.74
N ALA A 155 -7.92 -10.57 -11.90
CA ALA A 155 -6.50 -10.47 -11.56
C ALA A 155 -5.61 -10.70 -12.80
N MET A 156 -5.91 -11.71 -13.61
CA MET A 156 -5.18 -11.98 -14.86
C MET A 156 -5.35 -10.85 -15.86
N GLU A 157 -6.57 -10.33 -16.02
CA GLU A 157 -6.81 -9.19 -16.90
C GLU A 157 -5.96 -7.98 -16.49
N MET A 158 -5.98 -7.61 -15.20
CA MET A 158 -5.18 -6.48 -14.71
C MET A 158 -3.68 -6.70 -14.91
N CYS A 159 -3.16 -7.87 -14.55
CA CYS A 159 -1.72 -8.16 -14.67
C CYS A 159 -1.24 -8.26 -16.13
N LEU A 160 -2.07 -8.82 -17.03
CA LEU A 160 -1.66 -9.04 -18.43
C LEU A 160 -1.87 -7.80 -19.32
N THR A 161 -2.77 -6.90 -18.94
CA THR A 161 -3.06 -5.69 -19.72
C THR A 161 -2.49 -4.42 -19.10
N GLY A 162 -2.15 -4.45 -17.80
CA GLY A 162 -1.75 -3.27 -17.05
C GLY A 162 -2.87 -2.26 -16.83
N ARG A 163 -4.14 -2.64 -17.09
CA ARG A 163 -5.28 -1.74 -16.88
C ARG A 163 -5.47 -1.42 -15.41
N GLN A 164 -6.07 -0.28 -15.15
CA GLN A 164 -6.47 0.14 -13.81
C GLN A 164 -7.96 -0.17 -13.56
N MET A 165 -8.26 -0.40 -12.30
CA MET A 165 -9.60 -0.58 -11.74
C MET A 165 -9.98 0.67 -10.95
N ASP A 166 -11.17 1.21 -11.16
CA ASP A 166 -11.66 2.33 -10.34
C ASP A 166 -12.23 1.83 -9.00
N ALA A 167 -12.58 2.78 -8.12
CA ALA A 167 -13.09 2.45 -6.79
C ALA A 167 -14.38 1.63 -6.83
N ARG A 168 -15.29 1.89 -7.79
CA ARG A 168 -16.56 1.15 -7.91
C ARG A 168 -16.33 -0.28 -8.35
N GLU A 169 -15.47 -0.49 -9.35
CA GLU A 169 -15.12 -1.84 -9.78
C GLU A 169 -14.38 -2.58 -8.65
N ALA A 170 -13.49 -1.89 -7.90
CA ALA A 170 -12.75 -2.46 -6.79
C ALA A 170 -13.68 -2.92 -5.65
N GLU A 171 -14.71 -2.14 -5.31
CA GLU A 171 -15.72 -2.52 -4.31
C GLU A 171 -16.55 -3.72 -4.79
N GLN A 172 -17.04 -3.67 -6.03
CA GLN A 172 -17.82 -4.78 -6.61
C GLN A 172 -17.02 -6.08 -6.72
N ALA A 173 -15.72 -5.97 -6.96
CA ALA A 173 -14.81 -7.12 -7.06
C ALA A 173 -14.38 -7.67 -5.69
N GLY A 174 -14.61 -6.94 -4.60
CA GLY A 174 -14.18 -7.34 -3.25
C GLY A 174 -12.74 -6.98 -2.92
N LEU A 175 -12.10 -6.10 -3.69
CA LEU A 175 -10.76 -5.60 -3.37
C LEU A 175 -10.78 -4.62 -2.20
N ILE A 176 -11.82 -3.80 -2.13
CA ILE A 176 -12.00 -2.80 -1.07
C ILE A 176 -13.30 -3.04 -0.30
N ALA A 177 -13.32 -2.63 0.95
CA ALA A 177 -14.46 -2.81 1.84
C ALA A 177 -15.53 -1.73 1.64
N ARG A 178 -15.15 -0.51 1.29
CA ARG A 178 -16.07 0.63 1.16
C ARG A 178 -15.46 1.78 0.37
N ILE A 179 -16.31 2.49 -0.39
CA ILE A 179 -15.99 3.79 -0.99
C ILE A 179 -16.40 4.92 -0.03
N ILE A 180 -15.53 5.91 0.10
CA ILE A 180 -15.73 7.11 0.91
C ILE A 180 -15.45 8.33 0.02
N PRO A 181 -16.25 9.42 0.05
CA PRO A 181 -15.90 10.65 -0.66
C PRO A 181 -14.49 11.13 -0.27
N VAL A 182 -13.71 11.61 -1.24
CA VAL A 182 -12.29 11.95 -1.03
C VAL A 182 -12.08 13.00 0.06
N ASP A 183 -12.99 13.96 0.18
CA ASP A 183 -12.99 15.00 1.22
C ASP A 183 -13.31 14.45 2.63
N GLN A 184 -13.98 13.29 2.71
CA GLN A 184 -14.36 12.62 3.95
C GLN A 184 -13.43 11.47 4.34
N LEU A 185 -12.54 11.04 3.46
CA LEU A 185 -11.62 9.93 3.73
C LEU A 185 -10.77 10.18 4.98
N GLN A 186 -10.43 11.45 5.27
CA GLN A 186 -9.70 11.82 6.48
C GLN A 186 -10.57 11.71 7.76
N ILE A 187 -11.86 12.00 7.65
CA ILE A 187 -12.82 11.93 8.76
C ILE A 187 -13.12 10.45 9.07
N GLY A 188 -13.29 9.62 8.04
CA GLY A 188 -13.50 8.17 8.21
C GLY A 188 -12.35 7.46 8.92
N ARG A 189 -11.14 8.00 8.89
CA ARG A 189 -9.97 7.50 9.64
C ARG A 189 -10.10 7.68 11.16
N ALA A 190 -10.90 8.62 11.63
CA ALA A 190 -11.09 8.88 13.06
C ALA A 190 -12.17 7.97 13.71
N HIS A 191 -12.88 7.18 12.93
CA HIS A 191 -13.99 6.33 13.39
C HIS A 191 -13.72 4.83 13.20
N VAL A 192 -12.44 4.44 13.06
CA VAL A 192 -12.03 3.03 12.99
C VAL A 192 -11.56 2.53 14.35
#